data_b05c7c88599d0108f4061cdd6f5f0f1d
#
_entry.id   b05c7c88599d0108f4061cdd6f5f0f1d
#
_cell.length_a   1.000
_cell.length_b   1.000
_cell.length_c   1.000
_cell.angle_alpha   90.00
_cell.angle_beta   90.00
_cell.angle_gamma   90.00
#
_symmetry.space_group_name_H-M   'P 1'
#
loop_
_entity.id
_entity.type
_entity.pdbx_description
1 polymer ?
#
loop_
_entity_poly.entity_id
_entity_poly.type
_entity_poly.pdbx_seq_one_letter_code
_entity_poly.pdbx_strand_id
1 'polypeptide(L)'
;MSMSTQTNNIRIEKQPWVIVFLLLTSTVGLAINGYRYGFNDHAFYIPMIDRLVNPDLFPEDYLFDEPSGEYNFWIPAMAMLARFFPLDWIFFLGYILTRFALFWAIYHLSINLFNSRGAAVLAVLFLVIPKSVGGTATATQDIFFTLRSTAMPLAVAFLIPYFQGRITLAAIICGVVFLIHPITAIPLICLLGFRLLIEIFRQGWRIPAKAFVVFTACILPLVIRVFLIDRANHSDLSPFSQSNLQWLEIIKERDSYIFISVWNREAFLSLVAYTVILLVILLYRHKGQSGNHANTNNKIFSQTDFWAFGVVLICAGLFCFGSVFVEWY
;
A
#
# COMPACT_ATOMS: atom_id res chain seq x y z
N MET A 1 -20.78 -29.30 16.10
CA MET A 1 -21.66 -28.42 15.31
C MET A 1 -20.83 -27.85 14.16
N SER A 2 -20.86 -28.49 13.00
CA SER A 2 -20.06 -28.14 11.83
C SER A 2 -20.68 -26.89 11.19
N MET A 3 -20.05 -25.72 11.38
CA MET A 3 -20.38 -24.52 10.64
C MET A 3 -19.81 -24.70 9.23
N SER A 4 -20.68 -25.02 8.27
CA SER A 4 -20.35 -24.93 6.85
C SER A 4 -20.01 -23.47 6.54
N THR A 5 -18.74 -23.18 6.32
CA THR A 5 -18.26 -21.94 5.70
C THR A 5 -18.79 -21.91 4.27
N GLN A 6 -19.97 -21.31 4.07
CA GLN A 6 -20.37 -20.87 2.74
C GLN A 6 -19.35 -19.82 2.27
N THR A 7 -18.32 -20.30 1.61
CA THR A 7 -17.47 -19.44 0.78
C THR A 7 -18.35 -18.90 -0.35
N ASN A 8 -18.85 -17.68 -0.19
CA ASN A 8 -19.38 -16.93 -1.32
C ASN A 8 -18.25 -16.81 -2.35
N ASN A 9 -18.20 -17.78 -3.26
CA ASN A 9 -17.39 -17.67 -4.45
C ASN A 9 -17.91 -16.46 -5.21
N ILE A 10 -17.26 -15.32 -5.01
CA ILE A 10 -17.43 -14.17 -5.91
C ILE A 10 -17.02 -14.71 -7.28
N ARG A 11 -18.03 -15.06 -8.11
CA ARG A 11 -17.80 -15.21 -9.54
C ARG A 11 -17.20 -13.89 -9.96
N ILE A 12 -15.90 -13.89 -10.27
CA ILE A 12 -15.28 -12.84 -11.07
C ILE A 12 -16.05 -12.94 -12.39
N GLU A 13 -17.13 -12.18 -12.46
CA GLU A 13 -17.92 -12.10 -13.67
C GLU A 13 -16.96 -11.52 -14.71
N LYS A 14 -16.56 -12.37 -15.65
CA LYS A 14 -15.78 -11.98 -16.82
C LYS A 14 -16.68 -11.10 -17.70
N GLN A 15 -16.94 -9.88 -17.21
CA GLN A 15 -17.74 -8.93 -17.96
C GLN A 15 -16.77 -8.08 -18.78
N PRO A 16 -16.71 -8.24 -20.10
CA PRO A 16 -15.76 -7.53 -20.95
C PRO A 16 -15.91 -6.00 -20.81
N TRP A 17 -17.12 -5.51 -20.52
CA TRP A 17 -17.34 -4.08 -20.31
C TRP A 17 -16.56 -3.50 -19.12
N VAL A 18 -16.32 -4.30 -18.05
CA VAL A 18 -15.51 -3.84 -16.89
C VAL A 18 -14.08 -3.56 -17.32
N ILE A 19 -13.50 -4.46 -18.12
CA ILE A 19 -12.13 -4.26 -18.64
C ILE A 19 -12.07 -3.00 -19.51
N VAL A 20 -13.04 -2.84 -20.42
CA VAL A 20 -13.13 -1.66 -21.29
C VAL A 20 -13.29 -0.38 -20.44
N PHE A 21 -14.18 -0.40 -19.45
CA PHE A 21 -14.35 0.72 -18.53
C PHE A 21 -13.07 1.08 -17.78
N LEU A 22 -12.34 0.09 -17.24
CA LEU A 22 -11.10 0.31 -16.51
C LEU A 22 -9.97 0.79 -17.44
N LEU A 23 -9.90 0.33 -18.68
CA LEU A 23 -8.96 0.84 -19.68
C LEU A 23 -9.26 2.30 -20.06
N LEU A 24 -10.53 2.60 -20.31
CA LEU A 24 -10.96 3.98 -20.61
C LEU A 24 -10.67 4.94 -19.45
N THR A 25 -11.01 4.56 -18.22
CA THR A 25 -10.73 5.38 -17.03
C THR A 25 -9.24 5.54 -16.78
N SER A 26 -8.42 4.52 -17.06
CA SER A 26 -6.96 4.62 -16.97
C SER A 26 -6.40 5.60 -18.01
N THR A 27 -6.91 5.56 -19.23
CA THR A 27 -6.52 6.49 -20.31
C THR A 27 -6.97 7.93 -20.00
N VAL A 28 -8.20 8.11 -19.52
CA VAL A 28 -8.69 9.41 -19.08
C VAL A 28 -7.86 9.95 -17.91
N GLY A 29 -7.56 9.08 -16.94
CA GLY A 29 -6.69 9.42 -15.83
C GLY A 29 -5.27 9.82 -16.28
N LEU A 30 -4.72 9.18 -17.32
CA LEU A 30 -3.46 9.57 -17.94
C LEU A 30 -3.58 10.96 -18.61
N ALA A 31 -4.66 11.21 -19.32
CA ALA A 31 -4.89 12.50 -19.97
C ALA A 31 -5.05 13.67 -18.98
N ILE A 32 -5.70 13.41 -17.83
CA ILE A 32 -5.93 14.43 -16.79
C ILE A 32 -4.65 14.69 -15.98
N ASN A 33 -3.95 13.63 -15.56
CA ASN A 33 -2.85 13.72 -14.61
C ASN A 33 -1.48 13.88 -15.28
N GLY A 34 -1.39 13.47 -16.53
CA GLY A 34 -0.13 13.40 -17.27
C GLY A 34 0.74 12.22 -16.82
N TYR A 35 1.90 12.13 -17.46
CA TYR A 35 3.01 11.26 -17.12
C TYR A 35 4.31 12.05 -17.23
N ARG A 36 5.20 11.87 -16.26
CA ARG A 36 6.53 12.53 -16.28
C ARG A 36 7.62 11.48 -16.04
N TYR A 37 8.54 11.39 -17.01
CA TYR A 37 9.76 10.61 -16.88
C TYR A 37 10.90 11.52 -16.40
N GLY A 38 11.81 10.99 -15.59
CA GLY A 38 12.95 11.74 -15.08
C GLY A 38 12.59 12.77 -13.98
N PHE A 39 11.40 12.70 -13.41
CA PHE A 39 10.92 13.68 -12.44
C PHE A 39 10.95 13.12 -11.00
N ASN A 40 11.30 13.97 -10.03
CA ASN A 40 11.29 13.66 -8.60
C ASN A 40 12.13 12.40 -8.27
N ASP A 41 11.53 11.37 -7.68
CA ASP A 41 12.18 10.12 -7.26
C ASP A 41 12.94 9.41 -8.40
N HIS A 42 12.58 9.67 -9.66
CA HIS A 42 13.32 9.16 -10.80
C HIS A 42 14.77 9.66 -10.85
N ALA A 43 15.07 10.83 -10.27
CA ALA A 43 16.42 11.34 -10.16
C ALA A 43 17.34 10.41 -9.34
N PHE A 44 16.77 9.59 -8.46
CA PHE A 44 17.49 8.56 -7.69
C PHE A 44 17.40 7.19 -8.35
N TYR A 45 16.20 6.78 -8.76
CA TYR A 45 15.99 5.41 -9.23
C TYR A 45 16.61 5.14 -10.60
N ILE A 46 16.57 6.11 -11.54
CA ILE A 46 17.14 5.93 -12.88
C ILE A 46 18.65 5.70 -12.80
N PRO A 47 19.46 6.56 -12.15
CA PRO A 47 20.89 6.31 -11.99
C PRO A 47 21.22 4.98 -11.29
N MET A 48 20.43 4.59 -10.27
CA MET A 48 20.62 3.30 -9.59
C MET A 48 20.39 2.11 -10.54
N ILE A 49 19.36 2.20 -11.37
CA ILE A 49 19.05 1.16 -12.37
C ILE A 49 20.14 1.12 -13.43
N ASP A 50 20.55 2.28 -13.97
CA ASP A 50 21.58 2.39 -14.99
C ASP A 50 22.93 1.84 -14.50
N ARG A 51 23.32 2.12 -13.26
CA ARG A 51 24.53 1.57 -12.69
C ARG A 51 24.47 0.03 -12.50
N LEU A 52 23.32 -0.53 -12.16
CA LEU A 52 23.15 -1.99 -12.11
C LEU A 52 23.22 -2.65 -13.50
N VAL A 53 22.90 -1.91 -14.57
CA VAL A 53 23.06 -2.37 -15.96
C VAL A 53 24.49 -2.19 -16.45
N ASN A 54 25.11 -1.06 -16.14
CA ASN A 54 26.49 -0.73 -16.47
C ASN A 54 27.23 -0.20 -15.22
N PRO A 55 28.00 -1.05 -14.53
CA PRO A 55 28.71 -0.69 -13.30
C PRO A 55 29.75 0.43 -13.44
N ASP A 56 30.20 0.73 -14.66
CA ASP A 56 31.20 1.78 -14.91
C ASP A 56 30.58 3.19 -14.93
N LEU A 57 29.26 3.30 -14.87
CA LEU A 57 28.59 4.60 -14.77
C LEU A 57 28.70 5.16 -13.34
N PHE A 58 28.91 6.49 -13.28
CA PHE A 58 28.95 7.23 -12.01
C PHE A 58 29.98 6.70 -11.00
N PRO A 59 31.27 6.55 -11.37
CA PRO A 59 32.27 5.86 -10.53
C PRO A 59 32.57 6.58 -9.21
N GLU A 60 32.38 7.91 -9.16
CA GLU A 60 32.71 8.76 -8.00
C GLU A 60 31.46 9.36 -7.32
N ASP A 61 30.28 8.87 -7.65
CA ASP A 61 29.04 9.41 -7.09
C ASP A 61 28.70 8.71 -5.76
N TYR A 62 28.76 9.46 -4.68
CA TYR A 62 28.51 8.97 -3.33
C TYR A 62 27.10 8.38 -3.13
N LEU A 63 26.14 8.67 -4.02
CA LEU A 63 24.81 8.05 -4.00
C LEU A 63 24.89 6.52 -4.01
N PHE A 64 25.98 5.97 -4.55
CA PHE A 64 26.19 4.52 -4.69
C PHE A 64 27.12 3.94 -3.61
N ASP A 65 27.68 4.78 -2.75
CA ASP A 65 28.46 4.32 -1.60
C ASP A 65 27.52 3.80 -0.50
N GLU A 66 26.27 4.27 -0.50
CA GLU A 66 25.23 3.83 0.41
C GLU A 66 24.31 2.79 -0.25
N PRO A 67 23.99 1.68 0.44
CA PRO A 67 23.20 0.58 -0.12
C PRO A 67 21.70 0.88 -0.26
N SER A 68 21.29 2.14 -0.27
CA SER A 68 19.88 2.58 -0.22
C SER A 68 19.01 1.97 -1.32
N GLY A 69 19.55 1.73 -2.51
CA GLY A 69 18.85 1.04 -3.61
C GLY A 69 18.68 -0.46 -3.43
N GLU A 70 19.32 -1.05 -2.43
CA GLU A 70 19.37 -2.49 -2.24
C GLU A 70 18.29 -3.02 -1.29
N TYR A 71 17.59 -2.14 -0.57
CA TYR A 71 16.54 -2.51 0.40
C TYR A 71 15.18 -2.85 -0.23
N ASN A 72 15.17 -3.20 -1.53
CA ASN A 72 13.98 -3.65 -2.25
C ASN A 72 14.36 -4.53 -3.45
N PHE A 73 13.38 -5.22 -4.03
CA PHE A 73 13.56 -6.00 -5.26
C PHE A 73 13.09 -5.27 -6.52
N TRP A 74 12.48 -4.11 -6.39
CA TRP A 74 11.96 -3.38 -7.55
C TRP A 74 13.09 -2.82 -8.43
N ILE A 75 14.10 -2.18 -7.83
CA ILE A 75 15.25 -1.62 -8.57
C ILE A 75 15.99 -2.72 -9.36
N PRO A 76 16.41 -3.85 -8.76
CA PRO A 76 17.00 -4.95 -9.50
C PRO A 76 16.09 -5.52 -10.60
N ALA A 77 14.78 -5.60 -10.37
CA ALA A 77 13.84 -6.06 -11.38
C ALA A 77 13.78 -5.10 -12.57
N MET A 78 13.78 -3.78 -12.33
CA MET A 78 13.84 -2.78 -13.39
C MET A 78 15.16 -2.83 -14.14
N ALA A 79 16.29 -3.01 -13.44
CA ALA A 79 17.60 -3.18 -14.07
C ALA A 79 17.66 -4.44 -14.96
N MET A 80 17.05 -5.54 -14.52
CA MET A 80 16.94 -6.74 -15.34
C MET A 80 16.14 -6.49 -16.64
N LEU A 81 15.02 -5.77 -16.55
CA LEU A 81 14.21 -5.40 -17.71
C LEU A 81 14.94 -4.41 -18.63
N ALA A 82 15.70 -3.46 -18.08
CA ALA A 82 16.44 -2.46 -18.81
C ALA A 82 17.57 -3.04 -19.68
N ARG A 83 18.00 -4.28 -19.43
CA ARG A 83 18.92 -5.01 -20.30
C ARG A 83 18.32 -5.39 -21.66
N PHE A 84 16.99 -5.42 -21.77
CA PHE A 84 16.27 -5.88 -22.95
C PHE A 84 15.44 -4.77 -23.60
N PHE A 85 15.01 -3.76 -22.83
CA PHE A 85 14.11 -2.71 -23.29
C PHE A 85 14.59 -1.35 -22.80
N PRO A 86 14.34 -0.27 -23.57
CA PRO A 86 14.60 1.10 -23.13
C PRO A 86 13.86 1.43 -21.83
N LEU A 87 14.56 2.07 -20.89
CA LEU A 87 14.05 2.32 -19.55
C LEU A 87 12.82 3.25 -19.54
N ASP A 88 12.77 4.22 -20.42
CA ASP A 88 11.62 5.13 -20.59
C ASP A 88 10.33 4.38 -20.96
N TRP A 89 10.43 3.37 -21.84
CA TRP A 89 9.30 2.50 -22.19
C TRP A 89 8.88 1.60 -21.05
N ILE A 90 9.82 1.03 -20.30
CA ILE A 90 9.52 0.21 -19.12
C ILE A 90 8.73 1.05 -18.12
N PHE A 91 9.17 2.27 -17.86
CA PHE A 91 8.54 3.17 -16.92
C PHE A 91 7.16 3.64 -17.38
N PHE A 92 7.02 3.97 -18.68
CA PHE A 92 5.74 4.37 -19.24
C PHE A 92 4.69 3.24 -19.20
N LEU A 93 5.07 2.04 -19.64
CA LEU A 93 4.18 0.88 -19.61
C LEU A 93 3.87 0.46 -18.17
N GLY A 94 4.87 0.47 -17.28
CA GLY A 94 4.70 0.23 -15.86
C GLY A 94 3.71 1.20 -15.21
N TYR A 95 3.79 2.48 -15.57
CA TYR A 95 2.86 3.50 -15.10
C TYR A 95 1.41 3.21 -15.53
N ILE A 96 1.18 2.87 -16.80
CA ILE A 96 -0.16 2.52 -17.29
C ILE A 96 -0.69 1.27 -16.60
N LEU A 97 0.16 0.24 -16.50
CA LEU A 97 -0.21 -1.04 -15.89
C LEU A 97 -0.57 -0.90 -14.42
N THR A 98 0.22 -0.14 -13.65
CA THR A 98 -0.05 0.07 -12.22
C THR A 98 -1.31 0.90 -12.00
N ARG A 99 -1.60 1.86 -12.85
CA ARG A 99 -2.85 2.63 -12.82
C ARG A 99 -4.06 1.75 -13.11
N PHE A 100 -3.99 0.95 -14.16
CA PHE A 100 -5.04 -0.03 -14.46
C PHE A 100 -5.25 -1.01 -13.29
N ALA A 101 -4.16 -1.55 -12.74
CA ALA A 101 -4.20 -2.46 -11.61
C ALA A 101 -4.81 -1.81 -10.35
N LEU A 102 -4.51 -0.53 -10.09
CA LEU A 102 -5.10 0.23 -8.99
C LEU A 102 -6.63 0.36 -9.17
N PHE A 103 -7.09 0.77 -10.33
CA PHE A 103 -8.52 0.89 -10.62
C PHE A 103 -9.23 -0.46 -10.57
N TRP A 104 -8.57 -1.51 -11.06
CA TRP A 104 -9.07 -2.87 -10.95
C TRP A 104 -9.20 -3.30 -9.47
N ALA A 105 -8.20 -3.06 -8.65
CA ALA A 105 -8.23 -3.38 -7.22
C ALA A 105 -9.34 -2.61 -6.48
N ILE A 106 -9.50 -1.31 -6.74
CA ILE A 106 -10.56 -0.46 -6.16
C ILE A 106 -11.94 -0.95 -6.60
N TYR A 107 -12.13 -1.27 -7.88
CA TYR A 107 -13.40 -1.81 -8.39
C TYR A 107 -13.80 -3.08 -7.64
N HIS A 108 -12.90 -4.06 -7.55
CA HIS A 108 -13.16 -5.33 -6.88
C HIS A 108 -13.29 -5.20 -5.37
N LEU A 109 -12.52 -4.32 -4.72
CA LEU A 109 -12.69 -4.01 -3.31
C LEU A 109 -14.08 -3.41 -3.05
N SER A 110 -14.52 -2.48 -3.89
CA SER A 110 -15.84 -1.86 -3.77
C SER A 110 -16.98 -2.86 -3.99
N ILE A 111 -16.87 -3.77 -4.96
CA ILE A 111 -17.82 -4.87 -5.13
C ILE A 111 -17.84 -5.74 -3.86
N ASN A 112 -16.68 -6.07 -3.31
CA ASN A 112 -16.59 -6.91 -2.11
C ASN A 112 -17.23 -6.25 -0.88
N LEU A 113 -17.05 -4.93 -0.73
CA LEU A 113 -17.56 -4.18 0.42
C LEU A 113 -19.05 -3.82 0.30
N PHE A 114 -19.50 -3.44 -0.89
CA PHE A 114 -20.83 -2.84 -1.09
C PHE A 114 -21.79 -3.73 -1.86
N ASN A 115 -21.31 -4.81 -2.46
CA ASN A 115 -22.09 -5.69 -3.36
C ASN A 115 -22.87 -4.88 -4.43
N SER A 116 -22.29 -3.80 -4.92
CA SER A 116 -22.92 -2.85 -5.84
C SER A 116 -21.96 -2.43 -6.95
N ARG A 117 -22.38 -2.67 -8.20
CA ARG A 117 -21.64 -2.25 -9.39
C ARG A 117 -21.57 -0.73 -9.51
N GLY A 118 -22.68 -0.05 -9.19
CA GLY A 118 -22.73 1.41 -9.19
C GLY A 118 -21.74 2.02 -8.21
N ALA A 119 -21.64 1.47 -6.98
CA ALA A 119 -20.65 1.91 -6.01
C ALA A 119 -19.20 1.68 -6.50
N ALA A 120 -18.95 0.54 -7.17
CA ALA A 120 -17.62 0.23 -7.72
C ALA A 120 -17.23 1.19 -8.86
N VAL A 121 -18.16 1.48 -9.78
CA VAL A 121 -17.94 2.46 -10.86
C VAL A 121 -17.68 3.84 -10.27
N LEU A 122 -18.50 4.31 -9.33
CA LEU A 122 -18.32 5.61 -8.68
C LEU A 122 -17.00 5.72 -7.94
N ALA A 123 -16.56 4.66 -7.24
CA ALA A 123 -15.28 4.63 -6.54
C ALA A 123 -14.09 4.79 -7.51
N VAL A 124 -14.13 4.12 -8.67
CA VAL A 124 -13.10 4.26 -9.71
C VAL A 124 -13.13 5.67 -10.31
N LEU A 125 -14.30 6.18 -10.69
CA LEU A 125 -14.43 7.53 -11.26
C LEU A 125 -13.96 8.61 -10.29
N PHE A 126 -14.25 8.46 -9.00
CA PHE A 126 -13.78 9.39 -7.96
C PHE A 126 -12.25 9.43 -7.86
N LEU A 127 -11.58 8.31 -8.13
CA LEU A 127 -10.12 8.20 -8.09
C LEU A 127 -9.44 8.61 -9.41
N VAL A 128 -10.17 8.79 -10.50
CA VAL A 128 -9.55 9.28 -11.77
C VAL A 128 -8.85 10.62 -11.56
N ILE A 129 -9.43 11.48 -10.71
CA ILE A 129 -8.80 12.73 -10.30
C ILE A 129 -7.93 12.46 -9.07
N PRO A 130 -6.60 12.68 -9.14
CA PRO A 130 -5.72 12.47 -8.00
C PRO A 130 -6.09 13.41 -6.87
N LYS A 131 -6.00 12.90 -5.66
CA LYS A 131 -6.25 13.66 -4.44
C LYS A 131 -5.03 13.57 -3.57
N SER A 132 -4.53 14.70 -3.10
CA SER A 132 -3.53 14.73 -2.05
C SER A 132 -4.19 14.39 -0.71
N VAL A 133 -3.54 13.57 0.07
CA VAL A 133 -3.93 13.35 1.46
C VAL A 133 -3.18 14.38 2.31
N GLY A 134 -3.92 15.27 2.96
CA GLY A 134 -3.34 16.32 3.79
C GLY A 134 -2.36 15.74 4.81
N GLY A 135 -1.22 16.37 5.00
CA GLY A 135 -0.18 15.94 5.94
C GLY A 135 0.71 14.79 5.46
N THR A 136 0.50 14.22 4.27
CA THR A 136 1.29 13.07 3.80
C THR A 136 2.20 13.38 2.61
N ALA A 137 2.11 14.55 2.00
CA ALA A 137 2.73 14.89 0.70
C ALA A 137 2.52 13.83 -0.41
N THR A 138 1.61 12.87 -0.17
CA THR A 138 1.31 11.81 -1.12
C THR A 138 -0.02 12.06 -1.80
N ALA A 139 -0.06 11.80 -3.09
CA ALA A 139 -1.29 11.75 -3.85
C ALA A 139 -1.82 10.31 -3.93
N THR A 140 -3.12 10.17 -4.13
CA THR A 140 -3.75 8.86 -4.40
C THR A 140 -3.22 8.21 -5.67
N GLN A 141 -2.63 9.01 -6.57
CA GLN A 141 -1.97 8.56 -7.78
C GLN A 141 -0.76 9.47 -8.06
N ASP A 142 0.39 8.86 -8.32
CA ASP A 142 1.57 9.57 -8.77
C ASP A 142 1.48 9.87 -10.28
N ILE A 143 2.23 10.88 -10.73
CA ILE A 143 2.37 11.21 -12.16
C ILE A 143 3.59 10.55 -12.80
N PHE A 144 4.27 9.67 -12.06
CA PHE A 144 5.47 8.95 -12.46
C PHE A 144 5.46 7.53 -11.88
N PHE A 145 6.23 6.64 -12.48
CA PHE A 145 6.29 5.23 -12.09
C PHE A 145 7.36 5.00 -11.01
N THR A 146 6.97 4.48 -9.86
CA THR A 146 7.87 4.27 -8.71
C THR A 146 7.57 2.94 -7.99
N LEU A 147 8.41 2.63 -7.00
CA LEU A 147 8.17 1.51 -6.08
C LEU A 147 6.78 1.64 -5.43
N ARG A 148 6.44 2.84 -4.95
CA ARG A 148 5.15 3.11 -4.31
C ARG A 148 3.99 2.91 -5.28
N SER A 149 4.07 3.46 -6.50
CA SER A 149 3.02 3.30 -7.50
C SER A 149 2.84 1.83 -7.92
N THR A 150 3.89 1.01 -7.83
CA THR A 150 3.85 -0.44 -8.06
C THR A 150 3.23 -1.19 -6.87
N ALA A 151 3.55 -0.79 -5.65
CA ALA A 151 3.08 -1.43 -4.42
C ALA A 151 1.61 -1.11 -4.10
N MET A 152 1.14 0.10 -4.42
CA MET A 152 -0.19 0.60 -4.05
C MET A 152 -1.35 -0.25 -4.59
N PRO A 153 -1.39 -0.67 -5.86
CA PRO A 153 -2.43 -1.57 -6.36
C PRO A 153 -2.52 -2.88 -5.57
N LEU A 154 -1.37 -3.45 -5.21
CA LEU A 154 -1.29 -4.67 -4.41
C LEU A 154 -1.72 -4.42 -2.97
N ALA A 155 -1.37 -3.27 -2.39
CA ALA A 155 -1.80 -2.88 -1.05
C ALA A 155 -3.33 -2.75 -0.98
N VAL A 156 -3.97 -2.18 -2.00
CA VAL A 156 -5.44 -2.16 -2.10
C VAL A 156 -5.99 -3.55 -2.32
N ALA A 157 -5.38 -4.35 -3.20
CA ALA A 157 -5.81 -5.73 -3.48
C ALA A 157 -5.70 -6.63 -2.23
N PHE A 158 -4.74 -6.38 -1.33
CA PHE A 158 -4.64 -7.06 -0.02
C PHE A 158 -5.93 -6.98 0.79
N LEU A 159 -6.64 -5.85 0.75
CA LEU A 159 -7.86 -5.66 1.52
C LEU A 159 -8.99 -6.61 1.08
N ILE A 160 -9.00 -7.07 -0.17
CA ILE A 160 -10.02 -7.99 -0.67
C ILE A 160 -9.98 -9.32 0.10
N PRO A 161 -8.91 -10.14 0.06
CA PRO A 161 -8.82 -11.36 0.83
C PRO A 161 -8.84 -11.12 2.34
N TYR A 162 -8.34 -9.97 2.82
CA TYR A 162 -8.42 -9.58 4.22
C TYR A 162 -9.87 -9.53 4.70
N PHE A 163 -10.77 -8.83 4.00
CA PHE A 163 -12.20 -8.76 4.34
C PHE A 163 -12.93 -10.08 4.11
N GLN A 164 -12.49 -10.89 3.15
CA GLN A 164 -13.04 -12.22 2.90
C GLN A 164 -12.62 -13.28 3.94
N GLY A 165 -11.70 -12.96 4.86
CA GLY A 165 -11.14 -13.93 5.80
C GLY A 165 -10.15 -14.92 5.18
N ARG A 166 -9.69 -14.67 3.94
CA ARG A 166 -8.68 -15.49 3.24
C ARG A 166 -7.26 -15.07 3.66
N ILE A 167 -6.96 -15.27 4.95
CA ILE A 167 -5.80 -14.68 5.63
C ILE A 167 -4.47 -15.09 4.99
N THR A 168 -4.34 -16.35 4.56
CA THR A 168 -3.11 -16.82 3.89
C THR A 168 -2.84 -16.07 2.58
N LEU A 169 -3.88 -15.79 1.78
CA LEU A 169 -3.73 -15.00 0.56
C LEU A 169 -3.37 -13.54 0.86
N ALA A 170 -3.99 -12.96 1.89
CA ALA A 170 -3.62 -11.63 2.37
C ALA A 170 -2.15 -11.60 2.81
N ALA A 171 -1.66 -12.63 3.52
CA ALA A 171 -0.28 -12.75 3.95
C ALA A 171 0.71 -12.80 2.76
N ILE A 172 0.37 -13.54 1.68
CA ILE A 172 1.18 -13.57 0.45
C ILE A 172 1.26 -12.18 -0.18
N ILE A 173 0.11 -11.52 -0.38
CA ILE A 173 0.09 -10.19 -1.00
C ILE A 173 0.87 -9.18 -0.15
N CYS A 174 0.73 -9.21 1.18
CA CYS A 174 1.48 -8.37 2.11
C CYS A 174 3.00 -8.60 1.96
N GLY A 175 3.43 -9.86 1.88
CA GLY A 175 4.84 -10.20 1.66
C GLY A 175 5.36 -9.67 0.31
N VAL A 176 4.59 -9.78 -0.76
CA VAL A 176 4.96 -9.22 -2.08
C VAL A 176 5.07 -7.70 -2.03
N VAL A 177 4.13 -7.02 -1.37
CA VAL A 177 4.21 -5.56 -1.16
C VAL A 177 5.47 -5.19 -0.40
N PHE A 178 5.84 -5.96 0.63
CA PHE A 178 7.07 -5.74 1.40
C PHE A 178 8.33 -5.87 0.53
N LEU A 179 8.39 -6.85 -0.38
CA LEU A 179 9.53 -7.00 -1.30
C LEU A 179 9.69 -5.83 -2.27
N ILE A 180 8.58 -5.19 -2.66
CA ILE A 180 8.57 -4.05 -3.58
C ILE A 180 8.87 -2.75 -2.82
N HIS A 181 8.12 -2.47 -1.76
CA HIS A 181 8.18 -1.23 -1.01
C HIS A 181 7.84 -1.46 0.48
N PRO A 182 8.84 -1.72 1.33
CA PRO A 182 8.63 -2.06 2.74
C PRO A 182 7.76 -1.05 3.51
N ILE A 183 7.94 0.25 3.25
CA ILE A 183 7.18 1.32 3.92
C ILE A 183 5.67 1.20 3.63
N THR A 184 5.28 0.90 2.38
CA THR A 184 3.86 0.66 2.04
C THR A 184 3.32 -0.61 2.70
N ALA A 185 4.17 -1.58 3.02
CA ALA A 185 3.75 -2.81 3.69
C ALA A 185 3.50 -2.64 5.20
N ILE A 186 4.07 -1.63 5.87
CA ILE A 186 3.92 -1.43 7.33
C ILE A 186 2.45 -1.43 7.77
N PRO A 187 1.54 -0.61 7.20
CA PRO A 187 0.13 -0.65 7.56
C PRO A 187 -0.51 -2.02 7.33
N LEU A 188 -0.13 -2.71 6.25
CA LEU A 188 -0.67 -4.03 5.92
C LEU A 188 -0.20 -5.09 6.93
N ILE A 189 1.06 -5.00 7.37
CA ILE A 189 1.63 -5.89 8.40
C ILE A 189 0.87 -5.70 9.72
N CYS A 190 0.60 -4.45 10.11
CA CYS A 190 -0.17 -4.17 11.32
C CYS A 190 -1.60 -4.69 11.22
N LEU A 191 -2.26 -4.52 10.05
CA LEU A 191 -3.59 -5.07 9.79
C LEU A 191 -3.58 -6.60 9.83
N LEU A 192 -2.60 -7.21 9.19
CA LEU A 192 -2.44 -8.66 9.19
C LEU A 192 -2.20 -9.18 10.62
N GLY A 193 -1.28 -8.57 11.36
CA GLY A 193 -0.98 -8.92 12.75
C GLY A 193 -2.20 -8.82 13.66
N PHE A 194 -2.96 -7.73 13.55
CA PHE A 194 -4.23 -7.55 14.26
C PHE A 194 -5.23 -8.65 13.91
N ARG A 195 -5.36 -8.98 12.63
CA ARG A 195 -6.23 -10.08 12.18
C ARG A 195 -5.79 -11.42 12.73
N LEU A 196 -4.50 -11.75 12.64
CA LEU A 196 -3.94 -13.01 13.14
C LEU A 196 -4.20 -13.16 14.64
N LEU A 197 -3.98 -12.08 15.40
CA LEU A 197 -4.22 -12.09 16.85
C LEU A 197 -5.68 -12.43 17.17
N ILE A 198 -6.64 -11.79 16.51
CA ILE A 198 -8.07 -12.08 16.75
C ILE A 198 -8.42 -13.51 16.34
N GLU A 199 -7.89 -14.00 15.22
CA GLU A 199 -8.19 -15.36 14.75
C GLU A 199 -7.60 -16.44 15.69
N ILE A 200 -6.48 -16.18 16.38
CA ILE A 200 -5.95 -17.07 17.42
C ILE A 200 -7.00 -17.28 18.51
N PHE A 201 -7.63 -16.21 18.99
CA PHE A 201 -8.66 -16.30 20.04
C PHE A 201 -9.98 -16.89 19.55
N ARG A 202 -10.31 -16.79 18.25
CA ARG A 202 -11.59 -17.26 17.68
C ARG A 202 -11.56 -18.68 17.15
N GLN A 203 -10.49 -19.07 16.48
CA GLN A 203 -10.40 -20.33 15.73
C GLN A 203 -9.15 -21.15 16.06
N GLY A 204 -8.34 -20.65 17.01
CA GLY A 204 -7.08 -21.27 17.38
C GLY A 204 -5.92 -20.91 16.46
N TRP A 205 -4.75 -21.46 16.72
CA TRP A 205 -3.47 -21.00 16.19
C TRP A 205 -3.12 -21.53 14.78
N ARG A 206 -3.78 -22.59 14.30
CA ARG A 206 -3.37 -23.29 13.03
C ARG A 206 -3.38 -22.39 11.81
N ILE A 207 -4.48 -21.66 11.57
CA ILE A 207 -4.63 -20.78 10.41
C ILE A 207 -3.69 -19.55 10.55
N PRO A 208 -3.65 -18.85 11.69
CA PRO A 208 -2.69 -17.78 11.91
C PRO A 208 -1.23 -18.21 11.75
N ALA A 209 -0.83 -19.36 12.30
CA ALA A 209 0.53 -19.86 12.14
C ALA A 209 0.89 -20.13 10.67
N LYS A 210 -0.02 -20.74 9.88
CA LYS A 210 0.19 -20.92 8.45
C LYS A 210 0.39 -19.59 7.73
N ALA A 211 -0.45 -18.60 8.00
CA ALA A 211 -0.34 -17.29 7.37
C ALA A 211 0.95 -16.57 7.76
N PHE A 212 1.36 -16.66 9.02
CA PHE A 212 2.63 -16.12 9.51
C PHE A 212 3.83 -16.77 8.82
N VAL A 213 3.87 -18.10 8.75
CA VAL A 213 4.96 -18.84 8.05
C VAL A 213 5.04 -18.43 6.58
N VAL A 214 3.90 -18.34 5.90
CA VAL A 214 3.86 -17.92 4.49
C VAL A 214 4.33 -16.49 4.32
N PHE A 215 3.90 -15.55 5.16
CA PHE A 215 4.40 -14.17 5.16
C PHE A 215 5.91 -14.12 5.36
N THR A 216 6.42 -14.80 6.39
CA THR A 216 7.86 -14.86 6.70
C THR A 216 8.65 -15.45 5.53
N ALA A 217 8.17 -16.53 4.92
CA ALA A 217 8.81 -17.11 3.75
C ALA A 217 8.86 -16.14 2.55
N CYS A 218 7.81 -15.33 2.35
CA CYS A 218 7.80 -14.32 1.29
C CYS A 218 8.83 -13.21 1.54
N ILE A 219 8.98 -12.72 2.76
CA ILE A 219 9.88 -11.60 3.06
C ILE A 219 11.34 -12.04 3.27
N LEU A 220 11.58 -13.32 3.57
CA LEU A 220 12.88 -13.87 3.92
C LEU A 220 13.99 -13.52 2.93
N PRO A 221 13.77 -13.57 1.59
CA PRO A 221 14.83 -13.20 0.63
C PRO A 221 15.34 -11.78 0.82
N LEU A 222 14.44 -10.81 1.08
CA LEU A 222 14.84 -9.42 1.32
C LEU A 222 15.53 -9.27 2.67
N VAL A 223 15.03 -9.91 3.72
CA VAL A 223 15.63 -9.87 5.06
C VAL A 223 17.05 -10.42 5.02
N ILE A 224 17.28 -11.57 4.34
CA ILE A 224 18.62 -12.13 4.17
C ILE A 224 19.52 -11.17 3.39
N ARG A 225 19.01 -10.59 2.30
CA ARG A 225 19.77 -9.62 1.49
C ARG A 225 20.21 -8.42 2.32
N VAL A 226 19.27 -7.77 3.04
CA VAL A 226 19.57 -6.62 3.91
C VAL A 226 20.60 -6.99 4.98
N PHE A 227 20.44 -8.15 5.63
CA PHE A 227 21.38 -8.63 6.64
C PHE A 227 22.80 -8.87 6.09
N LEU A 228 22.91 -9.38 4.86
CA LEU A 228 24.21 -9.60 4.21
C LEU A 228 24.89 -8.28 3.83
N ILE A 229 24.11 -7.29 3.35
CA ILE A 229 24.60 -5.96 3.01
C ILE A 229 25.08 -5.21 4.25
N ASP A 230 24.25 -5.18 5.30
CA ASP A 230 24.57 -4.53 6.57
C ASP A 230 25.87 -5.08 7.18
N ARG A 231 26.04 -6.41 7.11
CA ARG A 231 27.26 -7.07 7.55
C ARG A 231 28.51 -6.70 6.73
N ALA A 232 28.34 -6.47 5.42
CA ALA A 232 29.44 -6.11 4.54
C ALA A 232 29.92 -4.66 4.75
N ASN A 233 28.99 -3.77 5.09
CA ASN A 233 29.25 -2.34 5.19
C ASN A 233 29.68 -1.87 6.59
N HIS A 234 29.76 -2.77 7.60
CA HIS A 234 30.13 -2.44 8.98
C HIS A 234 29.43 -1.18 9.52
N SER A 235 28.17 -1.00 9.18
CA SER A 235 27.42 0.17 9.64
C SER A 235 27.16 0.06 11.14
N ASP A 236 27.89 0.84 11.95
CA ASP A 236 27.66 1.03 13.39
C ASP A 236 26.35 1.82 13.68
N LEU A 237 25.52 2.01 12.64
CA LEU A 237 24.27 2.72 12.76
C LEU A 237 23.24 1.84 13.48
N SER A 238 23.20 2.00 14.80
CA SER A 238 22.04 1.55 15.56
C SER A 238 20.78 2.24 15.01
N PRO A 239 19.72 1.49 14.63
CA PRO A 239 18.47 2.10 14.19
C PRO A 239 17.80 2.99 15.25
N PHE A 240 18.34 3.00 16.47
CA PHE A 240 17.91 3.80 17.61
C PHE A 240 18.98 4.82 18.06
N SER A 241 20.00 5.10 17.24
CA SER A 241 20.93 6.17 17.53
C SER A 241 20.21 7.52 17.36
N GLN A 242 20.40 8.43 18.34
CA GLN A 242 19.85 9.78 18.23
C GLN A 242 20.36 10.44 16.95
N SER A 243 19.44 10.89 16.11
CA SER A 243 19.77 11.63 14.90
C SER A 243 20.44 12.95 15.27
N ASN A 244 21.48 13.31 14.54
CA ASN A 244 22.14 14.61 14.68
C ASN A 244 21.09 15.71 14.41
N LEU A 245 21.01 16.74 15.26
CA LEU A 245 20.09 17.87 15.13
C LEU A 245 20.14 18.52 13.74
N GLN A 246 21.33 18.62 13.13
CA GLN A 246 21.48 19.15 11.77
C GLN A 246 20.79 18.25 10.74
N TRP A 247 20.85 16.94 10.92
CA TRP A 247 20.18 15.98 10.05
C TRP A 247 18.65 16.08 10.17
N LEU A 248 18.14 16.27 11.39
CA LEU A 248 16.71 16.50 11.62
C LEU A 248 16.20 17.79 10.97
N GLU A 249 16.99 18.87 10.98
CA GLU A 249 16.65 20.12 10.29
C GLU A 249 16.56 19.90 8.77
N ILE A 250 17.52 19.18 8.16
CA ILE A 250 17.50 18.86 6.73
C ILE A 250 16.27 18.01 6.39
N ILE A 251 15.95 16.98 7.18
CA ILE A 251 14.75 16.16 6.96
C ILE A 251 13.49 17.01 7.11
N LYS A 252 13.45 17.92 8.08
CA LYS A 252 12.29 18.79 8.32
C LYS A 252 12.04 19.77 7.17
N GLU A 253 13.09 20.25 6.52
CA GLU A 253 12.95 21.05 5.31
C GLU A 253 12.51 20.24 4.09
N ARG A 254 13.12 19.06 3.91
CA ARG A 254 12.87 18.21 2.74
C ARG A 254 11.54 17.47 2.82
N ASP A 255 11.28 16.85 3.96
CA ASP A 255 10.16 15.94 4.19
C ASP A 255 9.26 16.45 5.33
N SER A 256 8.93 17.74 5.30
CA SER A 256 8.16 18.46 6.34
C SER A 256 6.84 17.76 6.72
N TYR A 257 6.27 16.99 5.80
CA TYR A 257 5.03 16.24 6.03
C TYR A 257 5.15 15.11 7.08
N ILE A 258 6.37 14.68 7.41
CA ILE A 258 6.61 13.66 8.45
C ILE A 258 6.40 14.26 9.85
N PHE A 259 6.60 15.58 9.99
CA PHE A 259 6.54 16.29 11.27
C PHE A 259 5.16 16.91 11.49
N ILE A 260 4.46 16.43 12.51
CA ILE A 260 3.09 16.87 12.82
C ILE A 260 3.04 18.37 13.21
N SER A 261 4.12 18.88 13.81
CA SER A 261 4.25 20.31 14.20
C SER A 261 4.26 21.27 13.00
N VAL A 262 4.65 20.77 11.82
CA VAL A 262 4.73 21.56 10.58
C VAL A 262 3.44 21.49 9.77
N TRP A 263 2.51 20.59 10.14
CA TRP A 263 1.26 20.45 9.40
C TRP A 263 0.41 21.70 9.45
N ASN A 264 -0.09 22.09 8.29
CA ASN A 264 -1.04 23.17 8.19
C ASN A 264 -2.42 22.75 8.73
N ARG A 265 -3.26 23.74 9.04
CA ARG A 265 -4.62 23.53 9.53
C ARG A 265 -5.46 22.64 8.60
N GLU A 266 -5.25 22.74 7.29
CA GLU A 266 -5.98 21.97 6.28
C GLU A 266 -5.66 20.47 6.33
N ALA A 267 -4.42 20.09 6.66
CA ALA A 267 -4.02 18.71 6.85
C ALA A 267 -4.79 18.06 8.02
N PHE A 268 -4.87 18.76 9.17
CA PHE A 268 -5.65 18.29 10.31
C PHE A 268 -7.15 18.20 9.99
N LEU A 269 -7.70 19.22 9.35
CA LEU A 269 -9.12 19.23 8.96
C LEU A 269 -9.45 18.10 7.99
N SER A 270 -8.55 17.80 7.06
CA SER A 270 -8.73 16.68 6.12
C SER A 270 -8.75 15.34 6.85
N LEU A 271 -7.80 15.11 7.76
CA LEU A 271 -7.73 13.86 8.55
C LEU A 271 -9.00 13.68 9.40
N VAL A 272 -9.43 14.73 10.10
CA VAL A 272 -10.65 14.73 10.90
C VAL A 272 -11.88 14.48 10.02
N ALA A 273 -12.00 15.18 8.89
CA ALA A 273 -13.14 15.04 7.97
C ALA A 273 -13.25 13.61 7.43
N TYR A 274 -12.16 13.01 6.95
CA TYR A 274 -12.19 11.61 6.48
C TYR A 274 -12.58 10.64 7.59
N THR A 275 -12.03 10.83 8.80
CA THR A 275 -12.35 9.98 9.95
C THR A 275 -13.83 10.10 10.33
N VAL A 276 -14.36 11.33 10.40
CA VAL A 276 -15.77 11.59 10.73
C VAL A 276 -16.70 11.01 9.65
N ILE A 277 -16.44 11.24 8.36
CA ILE A 277 -17.23 10.69 7.27
C ILE A 277 -17.31 9.17 7.38
N LEU A 278 -16.19 8.52 7.63
CA LEU A 278 -16.13 7.08 7.76
C LEU A 278 -16.89 6.57 8.98
N LEU A 279 -16.73 7.23 10.14
CA LEU A 279 -17.52 6.92 11.36
C LEU A 279 -19.02 7.08 11.10
N VAL A 280 -19.45 8.16 10.46
CA VAL A 280 -20.86 8.38 10.10
C VAL A 280 -21.39 7.27 9.19
N ILE A 281 -20.62 6.87 8.16
CA ILE A 281 -21.01 5.77 7.28
C ILE A 281 -21.16 4.46 8.08
N LEU A 282 -20.23 4.15 8.95
CA LEU A 282 -20.27 2.92 9.78
C LEU A 282 -21.46 2.94 10.75
N LEU A 283 -21.71 4.07 11.43
CA LEU A 283 -22.83 4.23 12.34
C LEU A 283 -24.19 4.17 11.61
N TYR A 284 -24.31 4.81 10.44
CA TYR A 284 -25.51 4.74 9.63
C TYR A 284 -25.84 3.31 9.19
N ARG A 285 -24.83 2.56 8.78
CA ARG A 285 -24.97 1.15 8.41
C ARG A 285 -25.40 0.29 9.61
N HIS A 286 -24.83 0.53 10.78
CA HIS A 286 -25.20 -0.18 12.01
C HIS A 286 -26.67 0.05 12.40
N LYS A 287 -27.15 1.30 12.27
CA LYS A 287 -28.54 1.66 12.57
C LYS A 287 -29.55 1.03 11.60
N GLY A 288 -29.23 0.98 10.31
CA GLY A 288 -30.09 0.36 9.29
C GLY A 288 -30.28 -1.16 9.47
N GLN A 289 -29.35 -1.83 10.14
CA GLN A 289 -29.44 -3.27 10.42
C GLN A 289 -30.28 -3.61 11.64
N SER A 290 -30.39 -2.71 12.61
CA SER A 290 -31.17 -2.94 13.85
C SER A 290 -32.66 -3.01 13.61
N GLY A 291 -33.16 -2.50 12.46
CA GLY A 291 -34.60 -2.48 12.13
C GLY A 291 -35.14 -3.70 11.38
N ASN A 292 -34.29 -4.56 10.83
CA ASN A 292 -34.70 -5.72 10.02
C ASN A 292 -34.23 -7.05 10.67
N HIS A 293 -34.93 -7.47 11.70
CA HIS A 293 -34.77 -8.82 12.25
C HIS A 293 -35.32 -9.86 11.28
N ALA A 294 -34.50 -10.49 10.43
CA ALA A 294 -34.79 -11.88 9.95
C ALA A 294 -33.88 -12.41 8.82
N ASN A 295 -32.67 -11.96 8.57
CA ASN A 295 -31.92 -12.60 7.49
C ASN A 295 -30.46 -12.93 7.90
N THR A 296 -30.09 -14.19 7.83
CA THR A 296 -28.76 -14.74 8.17
C THR A 296 -27.60 -14.10 7.38
N ASN A 297 -27.88 -13.45 6.24
CA ASN A 297 -26.92 -12.70 5.45
C ASN A 297 -26.40 -11.42 6.17
N ASN A 298 -27.13 -10.91 7.18
CA ASN A 298 -26.75 -9.69 7.90
C ASN A 298 -25.55 -9.88 8.84
N LYS A 299 -25.25 -11.13 9.27
CA LYS A 299 -24.08 -11.42 10.14
C LYS A 299 -22.74 -11.24 9.43
N ILE A 300 -22.67 -11.54 8.13
CA ILE A 300 -21.44 -11.39 7.33
C ILE A 300 -21.11 -9.91 7.17
N PHE A 301 -22.14 -9.08 7.03
CA PHE A 301 -22.00 -7.65 6.86
C PHE A 301 -21.48 -6.94 8.14
N SER A 302 -21.99 -7.30 9.31
CA SER A 302 -21.53 -6.75 10.59
C SER A 302 -20.06 -7.10 10.88
N GLN A 303 -19.59 -8.24 10.39
CA GLN A 303 -18.19 -8.63 10.53
C GLN A 303 -17.28 -7.79 9.62
N THR A 304 -17.70 -7.51 8.39
CA THR A 304 -16.96 -6.66 7.44
C THR A 304 -16.85 -5.22 7.98
N ASP A 305 -17.92 -4.69 8.57
CA ASP A 305 -17.92 -3.34 9.16
C ASP A 305 -16.96 -3.24 10.36
N PHE A 306 -16.91 -4.25 11.20
CA PHE A 306 -15.93 -4.32 12.30
C PHE A 306 -14.49 -4.30 11.78
N TRP A 307 -14.20 -5.09 10.74
CA TRP A 307 -12.87 -5.10 10.14
C TRP A 307 -12.52 -3.80 9.43
N ALA A 308 -13.49 -3.15 8.77
CA ALA A 308 -13.29 -1.84 8.15
C ALA A 308 -12.97 -0.77 9.20
N PHE A 309 -13.67 -0.78 10.34
CA PHE A 309 -13.37 0.12 11.45
C PHE A 309 -11.95 -0.13 12.02
N GLY A 310 -11.57 -1.40 12.21
CA GLY A 310 -10.22 -1.77 12.64
C GLY A 310 -9.13 -1.25 11.68
N VAL A 311 -9.34 -1.36 10.36
CA VAL A 311 -8.43 -0.81 9.33
C VAL A 311 -8.22 0.68 9.54
N VAL A 312 -9.29 1.44 9.70
CA VAL A 312 -9.20 2.90 9.86
C VAL A 312 -8.49 3.28 11.14
N LEU A 313 -8.85 2.66 12.27
CA LEU A 313 -8.21 2.96 13.56
C LEU A 313 -6.72 2.64 13.54
N ILE A 314 -6.33 1.51 12.95
CA ILE A 314 -4.91 1.11 12.86
C ILE A 314 -4.15 2.07 11.94
N CYS A 315 -4.68 2.39 10.76
CA CYS A 315 -4.01 3.32 9.84
C CYS A 315 -3.90 4.72 10.44
N ALA A 316 -4.95 5.25 11.05
CA ALA A 316 -4.92 6.53 11.72
C ALA A 316 -3.97 6.53 12.93
N GLY A 317 -3.99 5.47 13.73
CA GLY A 317 -3.10 5.30 14.89
C GLY A 317 -1.63 5.23 14.48
N LEU A 318 -1.29 4.46 13.44
CA LEU A 318 0.07 4.37 12.90
C LEU A 318 0.55 5.71 12.37
N PHE A 319 -0.31 6.44 11.68
CA PHE A 319 0.02 7.75 11.15
C PHE A 319 0.31 8.75 12.28
N CYS A 320 -0.57 8.86 13.27
CA CYS A 320 -0.37 9.74 14.42
C CYS A 320 0.86 9.32 15.24
N PHE A 321 1.03 8.03 15.52
CA PHE A 321 2.16 7.54 16.29
C PHE A 321 3.50 7.76 15.56
N GLY A 322 3.55 7.47 14.26
CA GLY A 322 4.76 7.68 13.45
C GLY A 322 5.19 9.13 13.43
N SER A 323 4.25 10.06 13.24
CA SER A 323 4.54 11.50 13.24
C SER A 323 5.01 12.01 14.61
N VAL A 324 4.37 11.57 15.70
CA VAL A 324 4.80 11.91 17.05
C VAL A 324 6.18 11.31 17.38
N PHE A 325 6.42 10.05 16.99
CA PHE A 325 7.69 9.37 17.22
C PHE A 325 8.86 10.12 16.56
N VAL A 326 8.69 10.55 15.31
CA VAL A 326 9.74 11.32 14.58
C VAL A 326 10.03 12.66 15.23
N GLU A 327 9.03 13.31 15.87
CA GLU A 327 9.26 14.59 16.54
C GLU A 327 9.95 14.48 17.92
N TRP A 328 9.79 13.35 18.59
CA TRP A 328 10.23 13.18 20.00
C TRP A 328 11.51 12.36 20.12
N TYR A 329 11.95 11.70 19.07
CA TYR A 329 13.12 10.82 19.06
C TYR A 329 14.23 11.38 18.17
#